data_f38c1ff860094cbbe04c102ea7950e41
#
_entry.id   f38c1ff860094cbbe04c102ea7950e41
#
_cell.length_a   1.000
_cell.length_b   1.000
_cell.length_c   1.000
_cell.angle_alpha   90.00
_cell.angle_beta   90.00
_cell.angle_gamma   90.00
#
_symmetry.space_group_name_H-M   'P 1'
#
loop_
_entity.id
_entity.type
_entity.pdbx_description
1 polymer ?
#
loop_
_entity_poly.entity_id
_entity_poly.type
_entity_poly.pdbx_seq_one_letter_code
_entity_poly.pdbx_strand_id
1 'polypeptide(L)' 'MRKNSEVAERIRQTAYFLWEHDGRPEGRSFDYWLRAKEMHLRELAYDRWLAEGTPVDRADTNWRDAAGEIEDK' A
#
# COMPACT_ATOMS: atom_id res chain seq x y z
N MET A 1 11.13 -2.82 11.69
CA MET A 1 10.43 -3.70 12.31
C MET A 1 9.05 -3.29 12.64
N ARG A 2 8.85 -2.43 13.59
CA ARG A 2 7.55 -2.03 13.94
C ARG A 2 6.81 -1.35 12.84
N LYS A 3 7.51 -0.54 12.07
CA LYS A 3 6.97 0.16 10.96
C LYS A 3 6.33 -0.75 9.94
N ASN A 4 7.02 -1.82 9.60
CA ASN A 4 6.50 -2.78 8.64
C ASN A 4 5.28 -3.50 9.18
N SER A 5 5.26 -3.78 10.46
CA SER A 5 4.13 -4.41 11.08
C SER A 5 2.91 -3.53 11.03
N GLU A 6 3.09 -2.24 11.28
CA GLU A 6 1.98 -1.31 11.26
C GLU A 6 1.40 -1.17 9.87
N VAL A 7 2.28 -1.14 8.87
CA VAL A 7 1.82 -1.03 7.50
C VAL A 7 1.05 -2.27 7.09
N ALA A 8 1.57 -3.43 7.47
CA ALA A 8 0.89 -4.68 7.16
C ALA A 8 -0.48 -4.74 7.80
N GLU A 9 -0.59 -4.24 9.02
CA GLU A 9 -1.86 -4.23 9.71
C GLU A 9 -2.86 -3.32 9.02
N ARG A 10 -2.41 -2.17 8.56
CA ARG A 10 -3.28 -1.25 7.84
C ARG A 10 -3.75 -1.85 6.54
N ILE A 11 -2.86 -2.53 5.83
CA ILE A 11 -3.22 -3.18 4.58
C ILE A 11 -4.30 -4.22 4.85
N ARG A 12 -4.13 -4.98 5.92
CA ARG A 12 -5.11 -6.00 6.27
C ARG A 12 -6.47 -5.38 6.57
N GLN A 13 -6.49 -4.29 7.30
CA GLN A 13 -7.74 -3.62 7.63
C GLN A 13 -8.42 -3.07 6.39
N THR A 14 -7.64 -2.49 5.49
CA THR A 14 -8.19 -1.97 4.25
C THR A 14 -8.75 -3.10 3.41
N ALA A 15 -8.04 -4.22 3.34
CA ALA A 15 -8.49 -5.37 2.58
C ALA A 15 -9.81 -5.89 3.14
N TYR A 16 -9.94 -5.93 4.43
CA TYR A 16 -11.16 -6.39 5.06
C TYR A 16 -12.32 -5.45 4.74
N PHE A 17 -12.06 -4.16 4.78
CA PHE A 17 -13.06 -3.17 4.46
C PHE A 17 -13.54 -3.32 3.01
N LEU A 18 -12.63 -3.50 2.08
CA LEU A 18 -12.98 -3.68 0.69
C LEU A 18 -13.80 -4.94 0.48
N TRP A 19 -13.38 -6.00 1.17
CA TRP A 19 -14.06 -7.29 1.07
C TRP A 19 -15.49 -7.18 1.58
N GLU A 20 -15.68 -6.52 2.71
CA GLU A 20 -17.00 -6.35 3.27
C GLU A 20 -17.87 -5.50 2.38
N HIS A 21 -17.29 -4.46 1.82
CA HIS A 21 -18.00 -3.55 0.95
C HIS A 21 -18.50 -4.26 -0.31
N ASP A 22 -17.78 -5.28 -0.74
CA ASP A 22 -18.15 -6.03 -1.94
C ASP A 22 -19.06 -7.22 -1.65
N GLY A 23 -19.51 -7.39 -0.43
CA GLY A 23 -20.43 -8.46 -0.10
C GLY A 23 -19.79 -9.73 0.40
N ARG A 24 -18.55 -9.65 0.82
CA ARG A 24 -17.83 -10.78 1.40
C ARG A 24 -17.74 -12.00 0.49
N PRO A 25 -17.22 -11.82 -0.72
CA PRO A 25 -17.09 -12.96 -1.64
C PRO A 25 -16.07 -13.96 -1.12
N GLU A 26 -16.41 -15.24 -1.21
CA GLU A 26 -15.54 -16.29 -0.73
C GLU A 26 -14.38 -16.54 -1.64
N GLY A 27 -13.24 -16.94 -1.04
CA GLY A 27 -12.08 -17.33 -1.82
C GLY A 27 -11.35 -16.23 -2.53
N ARG A 28 -11.60 -14.98 -2.14
CA ARG A 28 -10.98 -13.86 -2.80
C ARG A 28 -10.14 -12.99 -1.87
N SER A 29 -9.80 -13.51 -0.71
CA SER A 29 -9.10 -12.70 0.27
C SER A 29 -7.75 -12.19 -0.24
N PHE A 30 -7.04 -12.99 -1.02
CA PHE A 30 -5.75 -12.58 -1.55
C PHE A 30 -5.89 -11.41 -2.51
N ASP A 31 -6.94 -11.43 -3.32
CA ASP A 31 -7.21 -10.36 -4.26
C ASP A 31 -7.42 -9.04 -3.53
N TYR A 32 -8.15 -9.09 -2.43
CA TYR A 32 -8.42 -7.87 -1.67
C TYR A 32 -7.16 -7.38 -0.97
N TRP A 33 -6.32 -8.32 -0.53
CA TRP A 33 -5.07 -7.93 0.08
C TRP A 33 -4.17 -7.22 -0.92
N LEU A 34 -4.10 -7.74 -2.14
CA LEU A 34 -3.31 -7.10 -3.19
C LEU A 34 -3.82 -5.71 -3.53
N ARG A 35 -5.12 -5.57 -3.58
CA ARG A 35 -5.74 -4.28 -3.86
C ARG A 35 -5.39 -3.28 -2.76
N ALA A 36 -5.52 -3.71 -1.53
CA ALA A 36 -5.22 -2.85 -0.40
C ALA A 36 -3.74 -2.47 -0.38
N LYS A 37 -2.88 -3.43 -0.70
CA LYS A 37 -1.46 -3.18 -0.74
C LYS A 37 -1.13 -2.12 -1.79
N GLU A 38 -1.75 -2.23 -2.94
CA GLU A 38 -1.53 -1.26 -4.00
C GLU A 38 -1.97 0.14 -3.60
N MET A 39 -3.07 0.23 -2.89
CA MET A 39 -3.55 1.53 -2.44
C MET A 39 -2.56 2.17 -1.50
N HIS A 40 -2.02 1.40 -0.56
CA HIS A 40 -1.07 1.94 0.40
C HIS A 40 0.26 2.27 -0.26
N LEU A 41 0.66 1.49 -1.23
CA LEU A 41 1.88 1.74 -1.96
C LEU A 41 1.80 3.06 -2.72
N ARG A 42 0.65 3.28 -3.34
CA ARG A 42 0.43 4.51 -4.09
C ARG A 42 0.47 5.71 -3.15
N GLU A 43 -0.10 5.57 -1.98
CA GLU A 43 -0.10 6.62 -0.98
C GLU A 43 1.31 6.97 -0.53
N LEU A 44 2.10 5.95 -0.25
CA LEU A 44 3.48 6.16 0.18
C LEU A 44 4.31 6.84 -0.89
N ALA A 45 4.14 6.40 -2.12
CA ALA A 45 4.89 6.99 -3.23
C ALA A 45 4.52 8.46 -3.41
N TYR A 46 3.26 8.76 -3.28
CA TYR A 46 2.79 10.12 -3.41
C TYR A 46 3.35 11.00 -2.29
N ASP A 47 3.33 10.48 -1.07
CA ASP A 47 3.85 11.22 0.08
C ASP A 47 5.33 11.54 -0.08
N ARG A 48 6.10 10.57 -0.57
CA ARG A 48 7.52 10.78 -0.79
C ARG A 48 7.74 11.85 -1.85
N TRP A 49 6.95 11.79 -2.89
CA TRP A 49 7.07 12.74 -3.99
C TRP A 49 6.78 14.14 -3.49
N LEU A 50 5.75 14.29 -2.67
CA LEU A 50 5.42 15.59 -2.08
C LEU A 50 6.53 16.09 -1.17
N ALA A 51 7.10 15.20 -0.38
CA ALA A 51 8.16 15.56 0.56
C ALA A 51 9.40 16.06 -0.17
N GLU A 52 9.61 15.63 -1.40
CA GLU A 52 10.78 16.02 -2.15
C GLU A 52 10.53 17.23 -3.05
N GLY A 53 9.37 17.85 -2.96
CA GLY A 53 9.09 19.03 -3.75
C GLY A 53 8.50 18.75 -5.11
N THR A 54 7.87 17.62 -5.24
CA THR A 54 7.19 17.19 -6.46
C THR A 54 8.10 17.20 -7.70
N PRO A 55 9.26 16.54 -7.67
CA PRO A 55 10.11 16.46 -8.83
C PRO A 55 9.52 15.52 -9.87
N VAL A 56 9.41 15.99 -11.09
CA VAL A 56 8.74 15.23 -12.13
C VAL A 56 9.48 13.95 -12.49
N ASP A 57 10.79 14.01 -12.49
CA ASP A 57 11.59 12.87 -12.92
C ASP A 57 11.93 11.89 -11.83
N ARG A 58 11.34 12.02 -10.64
CA ARG A 58 11.64 11.12 -9.55
C ARG A 58 10.45 10.30 -9.09
N ALA A 59 9.35 10.39 -9.81
CA ALA A 59 8.15 9.66 -9.43
C ALA A 59 8.36 8.16 -9.42
N ASP A 60 9.04 7.64 -10.43
CA ASP A 60 9.29 6.19 -10.51
C ASP A 60 10.17 5.70 -9.38
N THR A 61 11.19 6.48 -9.05
CA THR A 61 12.09 6.12 -7.97
C THR A 61 11.32 6.06 -6.65
N ASN A 62 10.47 7.04 -6.42
CA ASN A 62 9.70 7.08 -5.18
C ASN A 62 8.74 5.91 -5.08
N TRP A 63 8.16 5.51 -6.20
CA TRP A 63 7.29 4.36 -6.22
C TRP A 63 8.05 3.10 -5.83
N ARG A 64 9.25 2.93 -6.35
CA ARG A 64 10.08 1.80 -6.02
C ARG A 64 10.50 1.80 -4.56
N ASP A 65 10.86 2.97 -4.03
CA ASP A 65 11.25 3.08 -2.64
C ASP A 65 10.09 2.73 -1.72
N ALA A 66 8.89 3.17 -2.07
CA ALA A 66 7.71 2.85 -1.29
C ALA A 66 7.42 1.36 -1.30
N ALA A 67 7.60 0.74 -2.46
CA ALA A 67 7.39 -0.70 -2.58
C ALA A 67 8.36 -1.46 -1.68
N GLY A 68 9.62 -1.00 -1.65
CA GLY A 68 10.61 -1.62 -0.80
C GLY A 68 10.26 -1.49 0.67
N GLU A 69 9.70 -0.35 1.05
CA GLU A 69 9.32 -0.12 2.43
C GLU A 69 8.24 -1.09 2.89
N ILE A 70 7.28 -1.35 2.03
CA ILE A 70 6.19 -2.25 2.37
C ILE A 70 6.65 -3.70 2.40
N GLU A 71 7.47 -4.08 1.45
CA GLU A 71 7.87 -5.47 1.30
C GLU A 71 9.10 -5.86 2.08
N ASP A 72 9.78 -4.90 2.64
CA ASP A 72 10.97 -5.19 3.42
C ASP A 72 10.58 -5.85 4.73
N LYS A 73 11.31 -6.87 5.12
CA LYS A 73 11.00 -7.57 6.35
C LYS A 73 11.94 -7.26 7.44
#